data_6fe4721427008125897bf318015aabf4
#
_entry.id   6fe4721427008125897bf318015aabf4
#
_cell.length_a   1.000
_cell.length_b   1.000
_cell.length_c   1.000
_cell.angle_alpha   90.00
_cell.angle_beta   90.00
_cell.angle_gamma   90.00
#
_symmetry.space_group_name_H-M   'P 1'
#
loop_
_entity.id
_entity.type
_entity.pdbx_description
1 polymer ?
#
loop_
_entity_poly.entity_id
_entity_poly.type
_entity_poly.pdbx_seq_one_letter_code
_entity_poly.pdbx_strand_id
1 'polypeptide(L)'
;MNNKEFVAKIVDVAKNYKTLYVMGCFGAPMTEANKTRYCNNHSYNKKAARQAMIKAATADTFGFDCVNLIKGVLWGWNGDKSKTYGGAKYAVNGVPDVSADGMIAKCLNVSTNFSNIEVGEAVWMPGHIGIYIGDGLAVECTPSWKNCVQITACNCTKSGYNRRNWTKHGKLPYITYAKAETKKLESGNDIVWELMNGKHKIEISEVARAVNALDKAKTNPEYMSLYWILYKLVNGNG
;
A
#
# COMPACT_ATOMS: atom_id res chain seq x y z
N MET A 1 8.02 7.32 10.25
CA MET A 1 6.60 7.20 9.80
C MET A 1 6.26 5.73 9.76
N ASN A 2 5.15 5.33 10.37
CA ASN A 2 4.69 3.95 10.28
C ASN A 2 3.88 3.68 9.01
N ASN A 3 3.60 2.41 8.72
CA ASN A 3 2.88 2.00 7.51
C ASN A 3 1.44 2.56 7.43
N LYS A 4 0.75 2.70 8.55
CA LYS A 4 -0.62 3.27 8.59
C LYS A 4 -0.61 4.76 8.25
N GLU A 5 0.34 5.51 8.83
CA GLU A 5 0.54 6.93 8.52
C GLU A 5 0.93 7.15 7.05
N PHE A 6 1.80 6.29 6.52
CA PHE A 6 2.20 6.35 5.12
C PHE A 6 1.02 6.07 4.18
N VAL A 7 0.26 5.03 4.44
CA VAL A 7 -0.94 4.69 3.66
C VAL A 7 -1.99 5.79 3.73
N ALA A 8 -2.21 6.39 4.91
CA ALA A 8 -3.13 7.51 5.05
C ALA A 8 -2.74 8.67 4.13
N LYS A 9 -1.45 9.02 4.05
CA LYS A 9 -0.95 10.07 3.13
C LYS A 9 -1.11 9.69 1.66
N ILE A 10 -0.80 8.45 1.26
CA ILE A 10 -0.94 7.97 -0.12
C ILE A 10 -2.42 7.98 -0.56
N VAL A 11 -3.33 7.55 0.32
CA VAL A 11 -4.78 7.56 0.07
C VAL A 11 -5.30 9.01 0.00
N ASP A 12 -4.80 9.90 0.84
CA ASP A 12 -5.13 11.32 0.81
C ASP A 12 -4.78 11.94 -0.54
N VAL A 13 -3.59 11.64 -1.09
CA VAL A 13 -3.22 12.08 -2.45
C VAL A 13 -4.24 11.60 -3.50
N ALA A 14 -4.67 10.34 -3.42
CA ALA A 14 -5.59 9.75 -4.38
C ALA A 14 -7.03 10.31 -4.30
N LYS A 15 -7.46 10.74 -3.10
CA LYS A 15 -8.84 11.15 -2.84
C LYS A 15 -9.06 12.66 -2.86
N ASN A 16 -8.09 13.43 -2.37
CA ASN A 16 -8.29 14.83 -2.03
C ASN A 16 -7.49 15.79 -2.91
N TYR A 17 -6.61 15.28 -3.77
CA TYR A 17 -5.81 16.12 -4.66
C TYR A 17 -6.08 15.85 -6.14
N LYS A 18 -6.09 16.90 -6.92
CA LYS A 18 -6.09 16.81 -8.37
C LYS A 18 -4.69 16.44 -8.83
N THR A 19 -4.56 15.30 -9.49
CA THR A 19 -3.26 14.77 -9.90
C THR A 19 -3.22 14.41 -11.38
N LEU A 20 -2.03 14.36 -11.95
CA LEU A 20 -1.75 13.97 -13.32
C LEU A 20 -0.52 13.07 -13.36
N TYR A 21 -0.56 12.01 -14.18
CA TYR A 21 0.65 11.23 -14.46
C TYR A 21 1.65 12.05 -15.27
N VAL A 22 2.79 12.33 -14.69
CA VAL A 22 3.89 13.09 -15.33
C VAL A 22 5.20 12.38 -15.02
N MET A 23 5.87 11.82 -16.03
CA MET A 23 7.09 11.05 -15.88
C MET A 23 8.21 11.92 -15.29
N GLY A 24 8.88 11.42 -14.23
CA GLY A 24 9.94 12.10 -13.51
C GLY A 24 9.47 13.17 -12.51
N CYS A 25 8.15 13.32 -12.32
CA CYS A 25 7.58 14.30 -11.39
C CYS A 25 7.23 13.65 -10.05
N PHE A 26 7.62 14.29 -8.94
CA PHE A 26 7.42 13.82 -7.57
C PHE A 26 6.58 14.78 -6.71
N GLY A 27 5.50 15.31 -7.31
CA GLY A 27 4.53 16.13 -6.61
C GLY A 27 4.63 17.64 -6.88
N ALA A 28 5.23 18.03 -8.01
CA ALA A 28 5.24 19.43 -8.42
C ALA A 28 3.83 19.90 -8.85
N PRO A 29 3.37 21.09 -8.41
CA PRO A 29 2.17 21.71 -8.96
C PRO A 29 2.40 22.12 -10.42
N MET A 30 1.39 22.00 -11.28
CA MET A 30 1.48 22.26 -12.72
C MET A 30 1.41 23.78 -13.02
N THR A 31 2.30 24.56 -12.40
CA THR A 31 2.55 25.96 -12.76
C THR A 31 3.16 26.06 -14.16
N GLU A 32 3.13 27.21 -14.81
CA GLU A 32 3.69 27.39 -16.17
C GLU A 32 5.18 26.99 -16.23
N ALA A 33 5.95 27.32 -15.19
CA ALA A 33 7.37 26.92 -15.10
C ALA A 33 7.53 25.39 -15.03
N ASN A 34 6.70 24.71 -14.21
CA ASN A 34 6.74 23.25 -14.11
C ASN A 34 6.23 22.56 -15.37
N LYS A 35 5.18 23.07 -16.03
CA LYS A 35 4.72 22.56 -17.32
C LYS A 35 5.84 22.62 -18.37
N THR A 36 6.51 23.78 -18.50
CA THR A 36 7.63 23.94 -19.41
C THR A 36 8.74 22.93 -19.11
N ARG A 37 9.13 22.82 -17.85
CA ARG A 37 10.15 21.87 -17.40
C ARG A 37 9.77 20.43 -17.75
N TYR A 38 8.57 19.96 -17.34
CA TYR A 38 8.19 18.55 -17.49
C TYR A 38 7.81 18.16 -18.92
N CYS A 39 7.33 19.07 -19.74
CA CYS A 39 7.18 18.81 -21.18
C CYS A 39 8.51 18.47 -21.87
N ASN A 40 9.64 18.88 -21.30
CA ASN A 40 10.96 18.77 -21.95
C ASN A 40 11.94 17.82 -21.28
N ASN A 41 11.69 17.37 -20.04
CA ASN A 41 12.67 16.62 -19.25
C ASN A 41 12.74 15.12 -19.54
N HIS A 42 11.73 14.51 -20.18
CA HIS A 42 11.66 13.07 -20.42
C HIS A 42 11.04 12.75 -21.79
N SER A 43 11.57 11.74 -22.49
CA SER A 43 11.09 11.34 -23.81
C SER A 43 9.60 10.98 -23.82
N TYR A 44 9.11 10.34 -22.75
CA TYR A 44 7.69 10.03 -22.60
C TYR A 44 6.81 11.29 -22.57
N ASN A 45 7.23 12.31 -21.83
CA ASN A 45 6.49 13.57 -21.70
C ASN A 45 6.54 14.42 -22.99
N LYS A 46 7.59 14.23 -23.84
CA LYS A 46 7.74 14.92 -25.12
C LYS A 46 6.73 14.47 -26.18
N LYS A 47 6.04 13.34 -25.99
CA LYS A 47 4.99 12.89 -26.90
C LYS A 47 3.87 13.93 -26.96
N ALA A 48 3.38 14.26 -28.15
CA ALA A 48 2.40 15.34 -28.35
C ALA A 48 1.16 15.24 -27.46
N ALA A 49 0.59 14.04 -27.34
CA ALA A 49 -0.56 13.80 -26.46
C ALA A 49 -0.25 14.07 -24.97
N ARG A 50 0.97 13.71 -24.51
CA ARG A 50 1.40 13.96 -23.12
C ARG A 50 1.62 15.45 -22.86
N GLN A 51 2.29 16.14 -23.81
CA GLN A 51 2.47 17.58 -23.72
C GLN A 51 1.14 18.33 -23.65
N ALA A 52 0.16 17.93 -24.48
CA ALA A 52 -1.18 18.53 -24.45
C ALA A 52 -1.83 18.40 -23.08
N MET A 53 -1.76 17.21 -22.47
CA MET A 53 -2.30 16.96 -21.10
C MET A 53 -1.59 17.79 -20.04
N ILE A 54 -0.24 17.86 -20.07
CA ILE A 54 0.56 18.64 -19.14
C ILE A 54 0.25 20.14 -19.28
N LYS A 55 0.18 20.65 -20.50
CA LYS A 55 -0.14 22.06 -20.78
C LYS A 55 -1.57 22.43 -20.36
N ALA A 56 -2.53 21.52 -20.52
CA ALA A 56 -3.93 21.74 -20.12
C ALA A 56 -4.18 21.64 -18.62
N ALA A 57 -3.24 21.06 -17.84
CA ALA A 57 -3.39 20.93 -16.40
C ALA A 57 -3.44 22.32 -15.73
N THR A 58 -4.28 22.47 -14.72
CA THR A 58 -4.37 23.71 -13.93
C THR A 58 -3.28 23.74 -12.85
N ALA A 59 -2.91 24.92 -12.37
CA ALA A 59 -1.82 25.08 -11.39
C ALA A 59 -2.08 24.37 -10.04
N ASP A 60 -3.32 23.99 -9.76
CA ASP A 60 -3.70 23.20 -8.59
C ASP A 60 -3.55 21.68 -8.79
N THR A 61 -3.18 21.24 -9.99
CA THR A 61 -2.89 19.83 -10.30
C THR A 61 -1.47 19.48 -9.92
N PHE A 62 -1.25 18.37 -9.20
CA PHE A 62 0.09 17.87 -8.87
C PHE A 62 0.51 16.74 -9.81
N GLY A 63 1.73 16.82 -10.34
CA GLY A 63 2.29 15.78 -11.20
C GLY A 63 3.01 14.69 -10.38
N PHE A 64 2.76 13.43 -10.75
CA PHE A 64 3.50 12.27 -10.22
C PHE A 64 3.73 11.24 -11.32
N ASP A 65 4.75 10.42 -11.22
CA ASP A 65 4.78 9.09 -11.82
C ASP A 65 4.64 8.00 -10.76
N CYS A 66 4.69 6.74 -11.16
CA CYS A 66 4.39 5.61 -10.27
C CYS A 66 5.31 5.54 -9.05
N VAL A 67 6.63 5.57 -9.24
CA VAL A 67 7.58 5.49 -8.13
C VAL A 67 7.76 6.83 -7.44
N ASN A 68 7.59 7.91 -8.16
CA ASN A 68 7.72 9.27 -7.62
C ASN A 68 6.55 9.67 -6.72
N LEU A 69 5.37 9.04 -6.82
CA LEU A 69 4.34 9.15 -5.81
C LEU A 69 4.85 8.66 -4.45
N ILE A 70 5.44 7.48 -4.42
CA ILE A 70 6.01 6.87 -3.20
C ILE A 70 7.13 7.74 -2.64
N LYS A 71 8.10 8.08 -3.50
CA LYS A 71 9.25 8.91 -3.11
C LYS A 71 8.81 10.29 -2.65
N GLY A 72 7.92 10.96 -3.37
CA GLY A 72 7.43 12.29 -3.03
C GLY A 72 6.83 12.35 -1.63
N VAL A 73 5.97 11.39 -1.28
CA VAL A 73 5.39 11.29 0.06
C VAL A 73 6.45 11.02 1.13
N LEU A 74 7.40 10.11 0.86
CA LEU A 74 8.51 9.81 1.76
C LEU A 74 9.51 10.97 1.88
N TRP A 75 9.64 11.80 0.85
CA TRP A 75 10.44 13.03 0.83
C TRP A 75 9.73 14.25 1.45
N GLY A 76 8.55 14.02 2.06
CA GLY A 76 7.83 15.04 2.80
C GLY A 76 6.84 15.88 2.00
N TRP A 77 6.39 15.40 0.82
CA TRP A 77 5.30 16.04 0.09
C TRP A 77 4.07 16.25 0.97
N ASN A 78 3.48 17.43 0.91
CA ASN A 78 2.35 17.84 1.74
C ASN A 78 1.29 18.67 0.99
N GLY A 79 1.37 18.73 -0.35
CA GLY A 79 0.40 19.44 -1.18
C GLY A 79 0.56 20.96 -1.19
N ASP A 80 1.71 21.48 -0.75
CA ASP A 80 1.97 22.92 -0.74
C ASP A 80 2.19 23.46 -2.17
N LYS A 81 1.16 24.10 -2.72
CA LYS A 81 1.19 24.68 -4.08
C LYS A 81 2.19 25.82 -4.25
N SER A 82 2.64 26.43 -3.17
CA SER A 82 3.63 27.50 -3.18
C SER A 82 5.08 26.98 -3.37
N LYS A 83 5.29 25.68 -3.17
CA LYS A 83 6.59 25.02 -3.27
C LYS A 83 6.74 24.28 -4.60
N THR A 84 7.93 24.38 -5.19
CA THR A 84 8.26 23.79 -6.51
C THR A 84 7.89 22.31 -6.64
N TYR A 85 7.98 21.55 -5.56
CA TYR A 85 7.73 20.12 -5.51
C TYR A 85 6.64 19.75 -4.49
N GLY A 86 5.68 20.65 -4.25
CA GLY A 86 4.57 20.38 -3.32
C GLY A 86 5.02 20.14 -1.88
N GLY A 87 6.15 20.72 -1.45
CA GLY A 87 6.76 20.52 -0.14
C GLY A 87 7.80 19.40 -0.05
N ALA A 88 7.86 18.49 -1.04
CA ALA A 88 8.88 17.42 -1.06
C ALA A 88 10.31 17.99 -1.18
N LYS A 89 11.24 17.38 -0.45
CA LYS A 89 12.67 17.67 -0.52
C LYS A 89 13.38 16.44 -1.12
N TYR A 90 14.01 16.62 -2.28
CA TYR A 90 14.64 15.53 -3.03
C TYR A 90 15.65 14.73 -2.20
N ALA A 91 15.56 13.40 -2.27
CA ALA A 91 16.47 12.42 -1.69
C ALA A 91 16.71 12.55 -0.16
N VAL A 92 15.74 13.06 0.62
CA VAL A 92 15.82 13.10 2.08
C VAL A 92 15.31 11.80 2.72
N ASN A 93 15.43 11.72 4.04
CA ASN A 93 14.94 10.61 4.88
C ASN A 93 15.51 9.23 4.51
N GLY A 94 16.72 9.19 3.92
CA GLY A 94 17.36 7.95 3.49
C GLY A 94 16.69 7.26 2.30
N VAL A 95 15.73 7.92 1.64
CA VAL A 95 15.01 7.39 0.48
C VAL A 95 15.73 7.77 -0.81
N PRO A 96 16.36 6.82 -1.51
CA PRO A 96 17.11 7.13 -2.73
C PRO A 96 16.20 7.41 -3.91
N ASP A 97 16.73 8.14 -4.90
CA ASP A 97 16.05 8.30 -6.19
C ASP A 97 16.33 7.07 -7.08
N VAL A 98 15.38 6.18 -7.13
CA VAL A 98 15.43 4.92 -7.90
C VAL A 98 14.18 4.75 -8.76
N SER A 99 14.28 3.89 -9.79
CA SER A 99 13.15 3.47 -10.61
C SER A 99 12.19 2.56 -9.83
N ALA A 100 11.03 2.22 -10.44
CA ALA A 100 10.09 1.25 -9.88
C ALA A 100 10.77 -0.10 -9.61
N ASP A 101 11.60 -0.57 -10.55
CA ASP A 101 12.34 -1.83 -10.41
C ASP A 101 13.44 -1.72 -9.34
N GLY A 102 14.09 -0.56 -9.24
CA GLY A 102 15.05 -0.29 -8.18
C GLY A 102 14.40 -0.19 -6.80
N MET A 103 13.16 0.29 -6.71
CA MET A 103 12.43 0.38 -5.44
C MET A 103 12.06 -1.00 -4.91
N ILE A 104 11.46 -1.86 -5.73
CA ILE A 104 11.12 -3.23 -5.30
C ILE A 104 12.38 -4.05 -4.95
N ALA A 105 13.49 -3.84 -5.65
CA ALA A 105 14.76 -4.49 -5.33
C ALA A 105 15.34 -4.10 -3.96
N LYS A 106 14.93 -2.96 -3.41
CA LYS A 106 15.31 -2.48 -2.06
C LYS A 106 14.32 -2.92 -0.98
N CYS A 107 13.15 -3.41 -1.35
CA CYS A 107 12.14 -3.88 -0.39
C CYS A 107 12.63 -5.12 0.37
N LEU A 108 12.18 -5.24 1.60
CA LEU A 108 12.38 -6.42 2.45
C LEU A 108 11.25 -7.41 2.24
N ASN A 109 11.53 -8.70 2.46
CA ASN A 109 10.55 -9.78 2.41
C ASN A 109 9.77 -9.81 1.08
N VAL A 110 10.46 -9.60 -0.04
CA VAL A 110 9.83 -9.62 -1.37
C VAL A 110 9.24 -10.99 -1.66
N SER A 111 7.97 -11.03 -2.06
CA SER A 111 7.22 -12.26 -2.32
C SER A 111 6.34 -12.13 -3.57
N THR A 112 6.02 -13.27 -4.16
CA THR A 112 4.99 -13.42 -5.21
C THR A 112 3.66 -13.94 -4.66
N ASN A 113 3.64 -14.35 -3.39
CA ASN A 113 2.45 -14.85 -2.70
C ASN A 113 1.73 -13.71 -1.98
N PHE A 114 0.62 -13.26 -2.55
CA PHE A 114 -0.17 -12.13 -2.04
C PHE A 114 -1.10 -12.47 -0.87
N SER A 115 -1.15 -13.72 -0.40
CA SER A 115 -2.03 -14.11 0.72
C SER A 115 -1.67 -13.40 2.04
N ASN A 116 -0.39 -13.05 2.21
CA ASN A 116 0.15 -12.45 3.43
C ASN A 116 0.65 -11.01 3.23
N ILE A 117 0.15 -10.34 2.21
CA ILE A 117 0.54 -8.94 1.96
C ILE A 117 0.06 -8.04 3.09
N GLU A 118 0.95 -7.17 3.57
CA GLU A 118 0.63 -6.21 4.64
C GLU A 118 0.35 -4.82 4.08
N VAL A 119 -0.53 -4.09 4.77
CA VAL A 119 -0.85 -2.69 4.44
C VAL A 119 0.41 -1.83 4.48
N GLY A 120 0.64 -1.06 3.42
CA GLY A 120 1.83 -0.22 3.23
C GLY A 120 2.95 -0.89 2.44
N GLU A 121 2.84 -2.17 2.09
CA GLU A 121 3.81 -2.80 1.21
C GLU A 121 3.73 -2.26 -0.22
N ALA A 122 4.88 -2.15 -0.86
CA ALA A 122 4.96 -1.89 -2.28
C ALA A 122 4.40 -3.09 -3.06
N VAL A 123 3.59 -2.83 -4.09
CA VAL A 123 3.14 -3.80 -5.09
C VAL A 123 3.76 -3.43 -6.42
N TRP A 124 4.30 -4.42 -7.14
CA TRP A 124 5.13 -4.21 -8.32
C TRP A 124 4.79 -5.16 -9.45
N MET A 125 4.94 -4.64 -10.67
CA MET A 125 5.05 -5.38 -11.92
C MET A 125 6.16 -4.73 -12.77
N PRO A 126 6.72 -5.38 -13.81
CA PRO A 126 7.83 -4.82 -14.58
C PRO A 126 7.60 -3.36 -15.00
N GLY A 127 8.48 -2.47 -14.53
CA GLY A 127 8.45 -1.04 -14.82
C GLY A 127 7.36 -0.24 -14.10
N HIS A 128 6.59 -0.82 -13.18
CA HIS A 128 5.51 -0.14 -12.49
C HIS A 128 5.37 -0.55 -11.01
N ILE A 129 4.94 0.39 -10.17
CA ILE A 129 4.83 0.18 -8.72
C ILE A 129 3.65 0.97 -8.14
N GLY A 130 3.05 0.44 -7.08
CA GLY A 130 2.02 1.06 -6.25
C GLY A 130 2.19 0.67 -4.80
N ILE A 131 1.22 1.03 -3.96
CA ILE A 131 1.19 0.71 -2.53
C ILE A 131 -0.10 -0.01 -2.20
N TYR A 132 0.01 -1.16 -1.56
CA TYR A 132 -1.15 -1.89 -1.02
C TYR A 132 -1.74 -1.16 0.17
N ILE A 133 -3.05 -0.94 0.15
CA ILE A 133 -3.74 -0.15 1.17
C ILE A 133 -4.73 -0.97 2.02
N GLY A 134 -4.76 -2.29 1.82
CA GLY A 134 -5.72 -3.18 2.48
C GLY A 134 -6.91 -3.53 1.59
N ASP A 135 -7.72 -4.47 2.03
CA ASP A 135 -8.99 -4.87 1.39
C ASP A 135 -8.89 -5.20 -0.10
N GLY A 136 -7.77 -5.75 -0.55
CA GLY A 136 -7.53 -6.04 -1.96
C GLY A 136 -7.42 -4.80 -2.84
N LEU A 137 -7.02 -3.66 -2.28
CA LEU A 137 -6.85 -2.39 -2.99
C LEU A 137 -5.39 -1.91 -2.94
N ALA A 138 -5.00 -1.18 -3.98
CA ALA A 138 -3.73 -0.48 -4.06
C ALA A 138 -3.92 0.95 -4.57
N VAL A 139 -3.03 1.86 -4.19
CA VAL A 139 -2.89 3.18 -4.81
C VAL A 139 -1.71 3.16 -5.76
N GLU A 140 -1.91 3.68 -6.94
CA GLU A 140 -0.88 3.83 -7.97
C GLU A 140 -1.03 5.17 -8.70
N CYS A 141 0.07 5.71 -9.24
CA CYS A 141 0.01 6.77 -10.24
C CYS A 141 0.29 6.16 -11.61
N THR A 142 -0.66 6.20 -12.50
CA THR A 142 -0.59 5.52 -13.81
C THR A 142 -1.22 6.35 -14.93
N PRO A 143 -0.68 6.27 -16.15
CA PRO A 143 -1.31 6.90 -17.32
C PRO A 143 -2.57 6.15 -17.80
N SER A 144 -2.80 4.93 -17.28
CA SER A 144 -3.98 4.12 -17.59
C SER A 144 -5.22 4.68 -16.91
N TRP A 145 -6.38 4.41 -17.50
CA TRP A 145 -7.71 4.80 -16.99
C TRP A 145 -7.82 6.32 -16.75
N LYS A 146 -7.71 6.76 -15.49
CA LYS A 146 -7.88 8.18 -15.12
C LYS A 146 -6.63 9.04 -15.33
N ASN A 147 -5.48 8.44 -15.69
CA ASN A 147 -4.23 9.15 -15.93
C ASN A 147 -3.77 10.02 -14.73
N CYS A 148 -3.90 9.50 -13.54
CA CYS A 148 -3.62 10.20 -12.29
C CYS A 148 -3.22 9.23 -11.18
N VAL A 149 -3.07 9.73 -9.95
CA VAL A 149 -3.06 8.91 -8.73
C VAL A 149 -4.46 8.38 -8.49
N GLN A 150 -4.59 7.06 -8.39
CA GLN A 150 -5.90 6.41 -8.29
C GLN A 150 -5.83 5.12 -7.48
N ILE A 151 -6.98 4.70 -6.98
CA ILE A 151 -7.13 3.42 -6.29
C ILE A 151 -7.54 2.36 -7.32
N THR A 152 -6.90 1.21 -7.27
CA THR A 152 -7.15 0.04 -8.14
C THR A 152 -7.33 -1.23 -7.33
N ALA A 153 -7.99 -2.24 -7.88
CA ALA A 153 -8.08 -3.56 -7.26
C ALA A 153 -6.75 -4.31 -7.47
N CYS A 154 -6.21 -4.86 -6.38
CA CYS A 154 -4.94 -5.55 -6.31
C CYS A 154 -5.15 -7.06 -6.51
N ASN A 155 -4.84 -7.59 -7.69
CA ASN A 155 -4.93 -9.01 -8.07
C ASN A 155 -6.33 -9.65 -7.91
N CYS A 156 -7.36 -8.85 -7.68
CA CYS A 156 -8.74 -9.32 -7.51
C CYS A 156 -9.72 -8.50 -8.35
N THR A 157 -10.97 -8.96 -8.45
CA THR A 157 -12.06 -8.18 -9.01
C THR A 157 -12.81 -7.50 -7.87
N LYS A 158 -12.96 -6.17 -7.96
CA LYS A 158 -13.69 -5.37 -6.97
C LYS A 158 -14.54 -4.32 -7.66
N SER A 159 -15.83 -4.29 -7.37
CA SER A 159 -16.77 -3.35 -7.97
C SER A 159 -16.32 -1.90 -7.79
N GLY A 160 -16.40 -1.11 -8.85
CA GLY A 160 -15.98 0.29 -8.85
C GLY A 160 -14.48 0.55 -9.01
N TYR A 161 -13.65 -0.50 -9.10
CA TYR A 161 -12.20 -0.35 -9.25
C TYR A 161 -11.68 -1.11 -10.47
N ASN A 162 -10.76 -0.48 -11.21
CA ASN A 162 -10.01 -1.16 -12.27
C ASN A 162 -9.05 -2.17 -11.65
N ARG A 163 -8.94 -3.36 -12.24
CA ARG A 163 -8.04 -4.41 -11.77
C ARG A 163 -6.62 -4.18 -12.29
N ARG A 164 -5.64 -4.27 -11.38
CA ARG A 164 -4.21 -4.34 -11.70
C ARG A 164 -3.66 -5.70 -11.27
N ASN A 165 -2.95 -6.37 -12.16
CA ASN A 165 -2.26 -7.63 -11.86
C ASN A 165 -0.81 -7.33 -11.47
N TRP A 166 -0.55 -7.37 -10.18
CA TRP A 166 0.77 -7.21 -9.59
C TRP A 166 1.49 -8.56 -9.52
N THR A 167 2.81 -8.57 -9.70
CA THR A 167 3.60 -9.81 -9.73
C THR A 167 4.41 -10.04 -8.47
N LYS A 168 4.76 -8.97 -7.75
CA LYS A 168 5.51 -9.01 -6.49
C LYS A 168 5.00 -7.96 -5.52
N HIS A 169 5.25 -8.20 -4.25
CA HIS A 169 5.10 -7.19 -3.20
C HIS A 169 6.29 -7.26 -2.24
N GLY A 170 6.48 -6.23 -1.40
CA GLY A 170 7.55 -6.21 -0.41
C GLY A 170 7.50 -4.98 0.48
N LYS A 171 8.10 -5.09 1.67
CA LYS A 171 8.13 -4.03 2.69
C LYS A 171 9.11 -2.95 2.32
N LEU A 172 8.64 -1.70 2.23
CA LEU A 172 9.52 -0.54 2.04
C LEU A 172 10.44 -0.38 3.26
N PRO A 173 11.77 -0.29 3.09
CA PRO A 173 12.69 -0.17 4.24
C PRO A 173 12.70 1.22 4.88
N TYR A 174 11.89 2.15 4.38
CA TYR A 174 11.86 3.56 4.80
C TYR A 174 10.71 3.90 5.75
N ILE A 175 9.86 2.92 6.06
CA ILE A 175 8.75 3.03 7.00
C ILE A 175 8.81 1.87 7.99
N THR A 176 8.22 2.07 9.17
CA THR A 176 8.11 1.00 10.16
C THR A 176 6.77 0.28 9.98
N TYR A 177 6.83 -1.03 9.95
CA TYR A 177 5.63 -1.86 10.00
C TYR A 177 5.36 -2.19 11.47
N ALA A 178 4.22 -1.73 11.99
CA ALA A 178 3.80 -2.13 13.32
C ALA A 178 3.74 -3.67 13.33
N LYS A 179 4.45 -4.31 14.25
CA LYS A 179 4.11 -5.68 14.62
C LYS A 179 2.62 -5.63 14.92
N ALA A 180 1.83 -6.55 14.35
CA ALA A 180 0.47 -6.74 14.84
C ALA A 180 0.59 -6.75 16.36
N GLU A 181 -0.02 -5.78 17.04
CA GLU A 181 -0.09 -5.85 18.48
C GLU A 181 -0.81 -7.16 18.74
N THR A 182 -0.05 -8.15 19.17
CA THR A 182 -0.62 -9.33 19.82
C THR A 182 -1.21 -8.78 21.11
N LYS A 183 -2.49 -8.33 21.01
CA LYS A 183 -3.26 -8.02 22.19
C LYS A 183 -3.17 -9.27 23.04
N LYS A 184 -2.47 -9.21 24.15
CA LYS A 184 -2.38 -10.33 25.07
C LYS A 184 -3.80 -10.52 25.57
N LEU A 185 -4.49 -11.48 24.99
CA LEU A 185 -5.87 -11.77 25.34
C LEU A 185 -5.85 -12.30 26.78
N GLU A 186 -6.50 -11.60 27.67
CA GLU A 186 -6.42 -11.84 29.11
C GLU A 186 -7.26 -13.04 29.55
N SER A 187 -8.21 -13.48 28.68
CA SER A 187 -9.02 -14.66 28.96
C SER A 187 -9.35 -15.47 27.69
N GLY A 188 -9.61 -16.78 27.84
CA GLY A 188 -10.03 -17.65 26.73
C GLY A 188 -11.35 -17.22 26.07
N ASN A 189 -12.22 -16.53 26.79
CA ASN A 189 -13.50 -16.04 26.27
C ASN A 189 -13.33 -14.89 25.28
N ASP A 190 -12.31 -14.02 25.48
CA ASP A 190 -12.03 -12.90 24.57
C ASP A 190 -11.53 -13.41 23.22
N ILE A 191 -10.74 -14.50 23.22
CA ILE A 191 -10.22 -15.14 22.00
C ILE A 191 -11.40 -15.68 21.17
N VAL A 192 -12.34 -16.37 21.80
CA VAL A 192 -13.49 -16.96 21.13
C VAL A 192 -14.41 -15.87 20.55
N TRP A 193 -14.66 -14.82 21.32
CA TRP A 193 -15.50 -13.72 20.88
C TRP A 193 -14.93 -12.98 19.66
N GLU A 194 -13.62 -12.72 19.67
CA GLU A 194 -12.94 -12.05 18.56
C GLU A 194 -12.83 -12.93 17.31
N LEU A 195 -12.65 -14.26 17.48
CA LEU A 195 -12.72 -15.25 16.38
C LEU A 195 -14.11 -15.30 15.74
N MET A 196 -15.15 -15.37 16.55
CA MET A 196 -16.53 -15.43 16.05
C MET A 196 -16.96 -14.14 15.33
N ASN A 197 -16.37 -13.01 15.66
CA ASN A 197 -16.66 -11.71 15.06
C ASN A 197 -15.69 -11.30 13.94
N GLY A 198 -14.80 -12.19 13.50
CA GLY A 198 -13.88 -11.96 12.37
C GLY A 198 -12.85 -10.84 12.61
N LYS A 199 -12.62 -10.47 13.87
CA LYS A 199 -11.76 -9.33 14.23
C LYS A 199 -10.27 -9.66 14.41
N HIS A 200 -9.91 -10.97 14.41
CA HIS A 200 -8.51 -11.41 14.50
C HIS A 200 -8.13 -12.37 13.38
N LYS A 201 -6.94 -12.12 12.79
CA LYS A 201 -6.16 -13.16 12.11
C LYS A 201 -5.28 -13.82 13.16
N ILE A 202 -5.62 -15.03 13.57
CA ILE A 202 -4.77 -15.83 14.46
C ILE A 202 -3.76 -16.59 13.60
N GLU A 203 -2.50 -16.51 13.95
CA GLU A 203 -1.46 -17.35 13.38
C GLU A 203 -1.74 -18.83 13.75
N ILE A 204 -1.64 -19.75 12.78
CA ILE A 204 -1.86 -21.19 12.98
C ILE A 204 -1.02 -21.73 14.15
N SER A 205 0.18 -21.19 14.36
CA SER A 205 1.06 -21.53 15.48
C SER A 205 0.51 -21.12 16.84
N GLU A 206 -0.30 -20.07 16.94
CA GLU A 206 -0.95 -19.62 18.18
C GLU A 206 -2.19 -20.47 18.49
N VAL A 207 -2.94 -20.84 17.44
CA VAL A 207 -4.05 -21.79 17.55
C VAL A 207 -3.55 -23.15 18.01
N ALA A 208 -2.44 -23.65 17.44
CA ALA A 208 -1.83 -24.93 17.86
C ALA A 208 -1.37 -24.89 19.33
N ARG A 209 -0.80 -23.77 19.81
CA ARG A 209 -0.45 -23.60 21.23
C ARG A 209 -1.67 -23.54 22.12
N ALA A 210 -2.74 -22.86 21.70
CA ALA A 210 -3.99 -22.81 22.44
C ALA A 210 -4.65 -24.19 22.51
N VAL A 211 -4.67 -24.96 21.42
CA VAL A 211 -5.18 -26.34 21.38
C VAL A 211 -4.38 -27.25 22.31
N ASN A 212 -3.04 -27.16 22.31
CA ASN A 212 -2.19 -27.95 23.21
C ASN A 212 -2.37 -27.56 24.68
N ALA A 213 -2.65 -26.30 24.99
CA ALA A 213 -2.98 -25.86 26.33
C ALA A 213 -4.38 -26.36 26.78
N LEU A 214 -5.32 -26.44 25.86
CA LEU A 214 -6.67 -26.99 26.07
C LEU A 214 -6.69 -28.53 26.14
N ASP A 215 -5.66 -29.23 25.66
CA ASP A 215 -5.54 -30.68 25.76
C ASP A 215 -5.56 -31.15 27.24
N LYS A 216 -5.09 -30.30 28.16
CA LYS A 216 -5.21 -30.49 29.61
C LYS A 216 -6.65 -30.26 30.13
N ALA A 217 -7.50 -29.61 29.35
CA ALA A 217 -8.87 -29.28 29.71
C ALA A 217 -9.92 -30.23 29.08
N LYS A 218 -9.47 -31.31 28.40
CA LYS A 218 -10.34 -32.31 27.74
C LYS A 218 -11.37 -32.95 28.66
N THR A 219 -11.15 -32.93 29.97
CA THR A 219 -12.03 -33.49 30.98
C THR A 219 -12.99 -32.48 31.60
N ASN A 220 -12.89 -31.20 31.22
CA ASN A 220 -13.78 -30.16 31.75
C ASN A 220 -14.90 -29.87 30.74
N PRO A 221 -16.18 -30.16 31.07
CA PRO A 221 -17.34 -29.99 30.17
C PRO A 221 -17.51 -28.54 29.65
N GLU A 222 -17.07 -27.52 30.43
CA GLU A 222 -17.20 -26.12 30.05
C GLU A 222 -16.26 -25.75 28.88
N TYR A 223 -15.14 -26.46 28.73
CA TYR A 223 -14.15 -26.18 27.68
C TYR A 223 -14.24 -27.16 26.49
N MET A 224 -15.05 -28.20 26.58
CA MET A 224 -15.12 -29.23 25.54
C MET A 224 -15.67 -28.72 24.21
N SER A 225 -16.63 -27.80 24.22
CA SER A 225 -17.18 -27.16 23.02
C SER A 225 -16.14 -26.29 22.33
N LEU A 226 -15.35 -25.56 23.10
CA LEU A 226 -14.27 -24.72 22.60
C LEU A 226 -13.13 -25.54 22.00
N TYR A 227 -12.74 -26.64 22.67
CA TYR A 227 -11.75 -27.60 22.17
C TYR A 227 -12.13 -28.11 20.77
N TRP A 228 -13.38 -28.56 20.57
CA TRP A 228 -13.83 -29.10 19.29
C TRP A 228 -13.90 -28.04 18.19
N ILE A 229 -14.25 -26.80 18.50
CA ILE A 229 -14.21 -25.68 17.54
C ILE A 229 -12.78 -25.42 17.10
N LEU A 230 -11.84 -25.30 18.03
CA LEU A 230 -10.44 -25.05 17.74
C LEU A 230 -9.77 -26.23 17.01
N TYR A 231 -10.10 -27.47 17.42
CA TYR A 231 -9.63 -28.68 16.75
C TYR A 231 -10.05 -28.73 15.27
N LYS A 232 -11.31 -28.41 14.96
CA LYS A 232 -11.81 -28.35 13.59
C LYS A 232 -11.14 -27.23 12.78
N LEU A 233 -10.87 -26.09 13.39
CA LEU A 233 -10.15 -24.98 12.72
C LEU A 233 -8.70 -25.33 12.36
N VAL A 234 -8.01 -26.12 13.20
CA VAL A 234 -6.62 -26.54 12.98
C VAL A 234 -6.50 -27.67 11.98
N ASN A 235 -7.41 -28.64 12.04
CA ASN A 235 -7.27 -29.89 11.28
C ASN A 235 -8.15 -29.93 10.01
N GLY A 236 -8.87 -28.87 9.70
CA GLY A 236 -9.82 -28.83 8.59
C GLY A 236 -11.09 -29.65 8.89
N ASN A 237 -12.16 -29.35 8.19
CA ASN A 237 -13.38 -30.18 8.23
C ASN A 237 -13.05 -31.54 7.59
N GLY A 238 -12.87 -32.57 8.41
CA GLY A 238 -12.96 -33.93 7.98
C GLY A 238 -14.41 -34.32 7.70
#